data_b06d9ed13ec272e7968d94e65fe5009a
#
_entry.id   b06d9ed13ec272e7968d94e65fe5009a
#
_cell.length_a   1.000
_cell.length_b   1.000
_cell.length_c   1.000
_cell.angle_alpha   90.00
_cell.angle_beta   90.00
_cell.angle_gamma   90.00
#
_symmetry.space_group_name_H-M   'P 1'
#
loop_
_entity.id
_entity.type
_entity.pdbx_description
1 polymer ?
#
loop_
_entity_poly.entity_id
_entity_poly.type
_entity_poly.pdbx_seq_one_letter_code
_entity_poly.pdbx_strand_id
1 'polypeptide(L)'
;MVLFLIAGCATAPKIDLTTFVPDRTQKINIPPICKPKYDAPLPLVAVANFTNNTTFDFASVVQSQVQGSGERTAVGGAAVGVAPGAAGVVWGARERSRFQTDAQTISRQVNARLSESIEDGVTDEIVNMGGAKVYTRKEMGKIFSEQKFQQSGMVDDATLVSLGRLRGVKYIITGSVNNVDLKWVSHESARKGLTRGGSGSFALDLIGVAVAAGLETQEGWNIGTELTLRVLDVESGEVLFSKRMTGKHIIGKTPYPNYDALIGGIKKAAGNSLQQARPELSKYFPIKGYITMLKQSPDGKQKAARVSMGEKQGIKAGNVLYVYNFEEVEDPMSGKKECDVQRLPVTLVVSSDQLQPNASWAMVEAPSPAHLQMIKVGQLVERKPLP
;
A
#
# COMPACT_ATOMS: atom_id res chain seq x y z
N MET A 1 9.51 -10.93 -36.91
CA MET A 1 10.42 -9.99 -36.23
C MET A 1 9.85 -9.72 -34.86
N VAL A 2 10.29 -10.49 -33.84
CA VAL A 2 9.75 -10.42 -32.47
C VAL A 2 10.57 -9.38 -31.72
N LEU A 3 9.95 -8.26 -31.36
CA LEU A 3 10.56 -7.19 -30.57
C LEU A 3 10.54 -7.63 -29.09
N PHE A 4 11.68 -8.09 -28.59
CA PHE A 4 11.89 -8.28 -27.14
C PHE A 4 11.96 -6.91 -26.48
N LEU A 5 10.88 -6.49 -25.81
CA LEU A 5 10.91 -5.42 -24.84
C LEU A 5 11.67 -5.92 -23.60
N ILE A 6 12.95 -5.62 -23.54
CA ILE A 6 13.75 -5.75 -22.34
C ILE A 6 13.28 -4.64 -21.39
N ALA A 7 12.42 -4.98 -20.42
CA ALA A 7 12.16 -4.15 -19.26
C ALA A 7 13.46 -4.11 -18.42
N GLY A 8 14.37 -3.23 -18.78
CA GLY A 8 15.54 -2.95 -18.00
C GLY A 8 15.10 -2.34 -16.67
N CYS A 9 15.47 -2.96 -15.56
CA CYS A 9 15.48 -2.30 -14.25
C CYS A 9 16.42 -1.09 -14.40
N ALA A 10 15.86 0.10 -14.61
CA ALA A 10 16.65 1.33 -14.64
C ALA A 10 17.28 1.50 -13.26
N THR A 11 18.56 1.26 -13.16
CA THR A 11 19.33 1.53 -11.93
C THR A 11 19.27 3.03 -11.68
N ALA A 12 18.95 3.43 -10.43
CA ALA A 12 18.89 4.83 -10.04
C ALA A 12 20.23 5.52 -10.35
N PRO A 13 20.23 6.72 -10.97
CA PRO A 13 21.47 7.40 -11.35
C PRO A 13 22.27 7.80 -10.11
N LYS A 14 23.59 7.77 -10.24
CA LYS A 14 24.51 8.42 -9.29
C LYS A 14 24.85 9.80 -9.83
N ILE A 15 24.91 10.80 -8.95
CA ILE A 15 25.19 12.20 -9.34
C ILE A 15 26.42 12.70 -8.57
N ASP A 16 27.53 12.82 -9.24
CA ASP A 16 28.69 13.52 -8.69
C ASP A 16 28.49 15.03 -8.79
N LEU A 17 27.93 15.62 -7.74
CA LEU A 17 27.63 17.05 -7.66
C LEU A 17 28.87 17.96 -7.73
N THR A 18 30.08 17.42 -7.57
CA THR A 18 31.33 18.20 -7.65
C THR A 18 31.68 18.57 -9.09
N THR A 19 31.23 17.76 -10.05
CA THR A 19 31.40 17.99 -11.49
C THR A 19 30.40 18.97 -12.08
N PHE A 20 29.33 19.30 -11.35
CA PHE A 20 28.26 20.19 -11.81
C PHE A 20 28.45 21.62 -11.27
N VAL A 21 28.26 22.61 -12.11
CA VAL A 21 28.26 24.03 -11.75
C VAL A 21 26.83 24.53 -11.50
N PRO A 22 26.64 25.55 -10.64
CA PRO A 22 25.31 26.13 -10.43
C PRO A 22 24.72 26.67 -11.74
N ASP A 23 23.48 26.25 -12.03
CA ASP A 23 22.71 26.82 -13.11
C ASP A 23 22.00 28.09 -12.62
N ARG A 24 22.31 29.23 -13.24
CA ARG A 24 21.72 30.54 -12.89
C ARG A 24 20.38 30.81 -13.59
N THR A 25 19.64 29.76 -13.93
CA THR A 25 18.32 29.88 -14.56
C THR A 25 17.39 30.71 -13.69
N GLN A 26 16.53 31.50 -14.35
CA GLN A 26 15.52 32.32 -13.66
C GLN A 26 14.54 31.45 -12.89
N LYS A 27 14.06 31.96 -11.77
CA LYS A 27 12.93 31.36 -11.03
C LYS A 27 11.66 31.46 -11.86
N ILE A 28 10.78 30.46 -11.70
CA ILE A 28 9.44 30.51 -12.26
C ILE A 28 8.66 31.69 -11.64
N ASN A 29 7.89 32.39 -12.46
CA ASN A 29 6.88 33.33 -11.98
C ASN A 29 5.54 32.58 -11.96
N ILE A 30 4.90 32.48 -10.78
CA ILE A 30 3.60 31.85 -10.61
C ILE A 30 2.52 32.93 -10.73
N PRO A 31 1.64 32.86 -11.74
CA PRO A 31 0.52 33.78 -11.86
C PRO A 31 -0.33 33.78 -10.57
N PRO A 32 -0.84 34.95 -10.13
CA PRO A 32 -1.63 35.03 -8.90
C PRO A 32 -2.82 34.06 -8.87
N ILE A 33 -3.48 33.86 -10.00
CA ILE A 33 -4.60 32.94 -10.15
C ILE A 33 -4.19 31.45 -9.95
N CYS A 34 -2.92 31.13 -10.16
CA CYS A 34 -2.39 29.77 -9.98
C CYS A 34 -1.90 29.48 -8.55
N LYS A 35 -1.70 30.51 -7.71
CA LYS A 35 -1.20 30.33 -6.35
C LYS A 35 -1.98 29.31 -5.52
N PRO A 36 -3.33 29.28 -5.51
CA PRO A 36 -4.08 28.29 -4.73
C PRO A 36 -3.77 26.84 -5.14
N LYS A 37 -3.54 26.58 -6.43
CA LYS A 37 -3.15 25.25 -6.92
C LYS A 37 -1.68 24.94 -6.62
N TYR A 38 -0.82 25.93 -6.73
CA TYR A 38 0.62 25.82 -6.50
C TYR A 38 0.93 25.57 -5.02
N ASP A 39 0.32 26.33 -4.11
CA ASP A 39 0.53 26.28 -2.67
C ASP A 39 -0.40 25.26 -1.96
N ALA A 40 -1.17 24.46 -2.71
CA ALA A 40 -2.12 23.52 -2.16
C ALA A 40 -1.46 22.57 -1.14
N PRO A 41 -1.93 22.56 0.12
CA PRO A 41 -1.36 21.68 1.14
C PRO A 41 -1.65 20.21 0.82
N LEU A 42 -0.91 19.32 1.47
CA LEU A 42 -1.23 17.89 1.41
C LEU A 42 -2.66 17.65 1.91
N PRO A 43 -3.45 16.82 1.22
CA PRO A 43 -4.81 16.51 1.63
C PRO A 43 -4.82 15.85 3.01
N LEU A 44 -5.81 16.23 3.81
CA LEU A 44 -6.12 15.52 5.04
C LEU A 44 -6.99 14.31 4.70
N VAL A 45 -6.59 13.15 5.20
CA VAL A 45 -7.26 11.87 4.95
C VAL A 45 -7.62 11.25 6.30
N ALA A 46 -8.83 10.79 6.43
CA ALA A 46 -9.25 10.00 7.57
C ALA A 46 -9.40 8.53 7.18
N VAL A 47 -8.86 7.63 7.98
CA VAL A 47 -9.16 6.20 7.85
C VAL A 47 -10.27 5.87 8.83
N ALA A 48 -11.41 5.46 8.30
CA ALA A 48 -12.61 5.14 9.07
C ALA A 48 -12.79 3.62 9.21
N ASN A 49 -13.86 3.22 9.89
CA ASN A 49 -14.14 1.82 10.18
C ASN A 49 -14.20 0.94 8.94
N PHE A 50 -13.59 -0.22 9.06
CA PHE A 50 -13.81 -1.34 8.15
C PHE A 50 -14.90 -2.26 8.73
N THR A 51 -15.98 -2.43 7.99
CA THR A 51 -17.07 -3.36 8.40
C THR A 51 -16.56 -4.79 8.31
N ASN A 52 -16.72 -5.57 9.38
CA ASN A 52 -16.38 -6.99 9.35
C ASN A 52 -17.56 -7.81 8.82
N ASN A 53 -17.42 -8.33 7.58
CA ASN A 53 -18.41 -9.19 6.93
C ASN A 53 -17.97 -10.67 6.94
N THR A 54 -16.99 -11.04 7.76
CA THR A 54 -16.45 -12.40 7.85
C THR A 54 -16.48 -12.91 9.29
N THR A 55 -16.46 -14.23 9.41
CA THR A 55 -16.22 -14.93 10.67
C THR A 55 -14.93 -15.72 10.54
N PHE A 56 -13.90 -15.30 11.26
CA PHE A 56 -12.64 -16.04 11.31
C PHE A 56 -12.73 -17.15 12.34
N ASP A 57 -12.70 -18.40 11.89
CA ASP A 57 -12.76 -19.59 12.76
C ASP A 57 -11.40 -20.29 12.82
N PHE A 58 -10.55 -19.83 13.74
CA PHE A 58 -9.25 -20.40 14.00
C PHE A 58 -9.32 -21.86 14.47
N ALA A 59 -10.34 -22.21 15.25
CA ALA A 59 -10.49 -23.54 15.82
C ALA A 59 -10.72 -24.59 14.72
N SER A 60 -11.61 -24.32 13.78
CA SER A 60 -11.90 -25.25 12.66
C SER A 60 -10.70 -25.41 11.71
N VAL A 61 -9.97 -24.33 11.46
CA VAL A 61 -8.77 -24.36 10.60
C VAL A 61 -7.69 -25.26 11.20
N VAL A 62 -7.39 -25.11 12.49
CA VAL A 62 -6.36 -25.92 13.14
C VAL A 62 -6.81 -27.37 13.28
N GLN A 63 -8.10 -27.63 13.61
CA GLN A 63 -8.65 -28.99 13.65
C GLN A 63 -8.54 -29.70 12.30
N SER A 64 -8.89 -29.05 11.19
CA SER A 64 -8.80 -29.66 9.86
C SER A 64 -7.38 -30.03 9.47
N GLN A 65 -6.39 -29.24 9.89
CA GLN A 65 -4.97 -29.53 9.67
C GLN A 65 -4.47 -30.72 10.52
N VAL A 66 -4.91 -30.82 11.78
CA VAL A 66 -4.57 -31.92 12.67
C VAL A 66 -5.23 -33.22 12.22
N GLN A 67 -6.48 -33.23 11.79
CA GLN A 67 -7.19 -34.39 11.28
C GLN A 67 -6.69 -34.84 9.90
N GLY A 68 -6.40 -33.90 9.00
CA GLY A 68 -5.88 -34.21 7.66
C GLY A 68 -4.48 -34.82 7.67
N SER A 69 -3.69 -34.65 8.74
CA SER A 69 -2.42 -35.33 8.96
C SER A 69 -2.57 -36.75 9.54
N GLY A 70 -3.71 -37.05 10.18
CA GLY A 70 -3.97 -38.34 10.85
C GLY A 70 -4.57 -39.45 9.99
N GLU A 71 -5.17 -39.13 8.85
CA GLU A 71 -5.94 -40.09 8.05
C GLU A 71 -5.07 -41.06 7.18
N ARG A 72 -3.74 -40.95 7.19
CA ARG A 72 -2.84 -41.76 6.34
C ARG A 72 -2.08 -42.89 7.02
N THR A 73 -2.34 -43.18 8.28
CA THR A 73 -1.66 -44.31 8.98
C THR A 73 -2.60 -45.07 9.91
N ALA A 74 -3.74 -45.51 9.41
CA ALA A 74 -4.58 -46.51 10.09
C ALA A 74 -4.37 -47.88 9.46
N VAL A 75 -3.21 -48.52 9.72
CA VAL A 75 -3.06 -49.95 9.61
C VAL A 75 -2.25 -50.44 10.82
N GLY A 76 -2.96 -51.02 11.80
CA GLY A 76 -2.44 -51.93 12.80
C GLY A 76 -1.56 -51.33 13.89
N GLY A 77 -2.10 -51.10 15.06
CA GLY A 77 -1.41 -51.06 16.34
C GLY A 77 -0.60 -49.78 16.60
N ALA A 78 -1.00 -49.02 17.65
CA ALA A 78 -0.27 -47.90 18.24
C ALA A 78 0.32 -46.92 17.23
N ALA A 79 -0.51 -46.08 16.62
CA ALA A 79 -0.09 -45.09 15.63
C ALA A 79 0.56 -43.87 16.28
N VAL A 80 1.89 -43.83 16.25
CA VAL A 80 2.66 -42.60 16.39
C VAL A 80 2.70 -41.95 14.99
N GLY A 81 1.69 -41.12 14.68
CA GLY A 81 1.66 -40.40 13.42
C GLY A 81 2.49 -39.13 13.51
N VAL A 82 3.75 -39.18 13.10
CA VAL A 82 4.60 -38.01 12.90
C VAL A 82 4.44 -37.60 11.46
N ALA A 83 3.71 -36.46 11.20
CA ALA A 83 3.73 -35.84 9.91
C ALA A 83 5.12 -35.18 9.70
N PRO A 84 5.81 -35.42 8.54
CA PRO A 84 7.07 -34.76 8.27
C PRO A 84 6.86 -33.24 8.17
N GLY A 85 7.43 -32.50 9.10
CA GLY A 85 7.37 -31.03 9.11
C GLY A 85 6.42 -30.40 10.14
N ALA A 86 5.41 -31.11 10.63
CA ALA A 86 4.69 -30.73 11.85
C ALA A 86 5.07 -31.70 12.93
N ALA A 87 5.63 -31.27 14.05
CA ALA A 87 5.81 -32.10 15.22
C ALA A 87 4.43 -32.67 15.58
N GLY A 88 4.23 -33.97 15.32
CA GLY A 88 2.97 -34.64 15.55
C GLY A 88 2.69 -34.69 17.06
N VAL A 89 1.85 -33.76 17.51
CA VAL A 89 1.41 -33.70 18.89
C VAL A 89 0.24 -34.67 19.05
N VAL A 90 0.49 -35.85 19.57
CA VAL A 90 -0.57 -36.77 20.00
C VAL A 90 -1.20 -36.20 21.27
N TRP A 91 -2.34 -35.53 21.10
CA TRP A 91 -3.07 -34.90 22.19
C TRP A 91 -3.93 -35.92 22.93
N GLY A 92 -3.73 -36.04 24.22
CA GLY A 92 -4.67 -36.74 25.11
C GLY A 92 -6.03 -36.05 25.12
N ALA A 93 -7.11 -36.74 25.50
CA ALA A 93 -8.47 -36.19 25.51
C ALA A 93 -8.55 -34.86 26.28
N ARG A 94 -7.84 -34.72 27.39
CA ARG A 94 -7.79 -33.47 28.18
C ARG A 94 -7.08 -32.31 27.48
N GLU A 95 -6.02 -32.61 26.73
CA GLU A 95 -5.26 -31.63 25.98
C GLU A 95 -6.06 -31.14 24.77
N ARG A 96 -6.79 -32.01 24.08
CA ARG A 96 -7.73 -31.61 23.00
C ARG A 96 -8.80 -30.67 23.49
N SER A 97 -9.39 -30.94 24.67
CA SER A 97 -10.40 -30.07 25.25
C SER A 97 -9.84 -28.69 25.59
N ARG A 98 -8.66 -28.61 26.21
CA ARG A 98 -7.97 -27.34 26.49
C ARG A 98 -7.65 -26.59 25.21
N PHE A 99 -7.06 -27.27 24.22
CA PHE A 99 -6.75 -26.68 22.93
C PHE A 99 -8.00 -26.11 22.24
N GLN A 100 -9.13 -26.84 22.24
CA GLN A 100 -10.38 -26.34 21.66
C GLN A 100 -10.88 -25.08 22.36
N THR A 101 -10.80 -25.04 23.69
CA THR A 101 -11.19 -23.86 24.48
C THR A 101 -10.28 -22.67 24.16
N ASP A 102 -8.98 -22.89 24.09
CA ASP A 102 -8.01 -21.84 23.76
C ASP A 102 -8.19 -21.34 22.31
N ALA A 103 -8.39 -22.24 21.36
CA ALA A 103 -8.62 -21.90 19.96
C ALA A 103 -9.92 -21.12 19.74
N GLN A 104 -11.01 -21.47 20.47
CA GLN A 104 -12.26 -20.72 20.47
C GLN A 104 -12.08 -19.32 21.09
N THR A 105 -11.30 -19.23 22.15
CA THR A 105 -10.99 -17.95 22.79
C THR A 105 -10.19 -17.06 21.86
N ILE A 106 -9.17 -17.60 21.20
CA ILE A 106 -8.38 -16.89 20.19
C ILE A 106 -9.30 -16.43 19.05
N SER A 107 -10.17 -17.30 18.52
CA SER A 107 -11.14 -16.95 17.46
C SER A 107 -11.99 -15.73 17.85
N ARG A 108 -12.54 -15.73 19.06
CA ARG A 108 -13.38 -14.60 19.57
C ARG A 108 -12.55 -13.32 19.71
N GLN A 109 -11.35 -13.41 20.26
CA GLN A 109 -10.48 -12.25 20.45
C GLN A 109 -10.03 -11.66 19.10
N VAL A 110 -9.68 -12.51 18.12
CA VAL A 110 -9.30 -12.08 16.77
C VAL A 110 -10.49 -11.39 16.10
N ASN A 111 -11.69 -12.01 16.10
CA ASN A 111 -12.88 -11.43 15.50
C ASN A 111 -13.26 -10.07 16.14
N ALA A 112 -13.10 -9.94 17.45
CA ALA A 112 -13.37 -8.68 18.15
C ALA A 112 -12.44 -7.53 17.74
N ARG A 113 -11.22 -7.83 17.29
CA ARG A 113 -10.23 -6.83 16.89
C ARG A 113 -9.92 -6.83 15.40
N LEU A 114 -10.62 -7.61 14.60
CA LEU A 114 -10.33 -7.79 13.20
C LEU A 114 -10.39 -6.46 12.42
N SER A 115 -11.47 -5.72 12.58
CA SER A 115 -11.65 -4.41 11.92
C SER A 115 -10.56 -3.42 12.32
N GLU A 116 -10.23 -3.33 13.62
CA GLU A 116 -9.17 -2.44 14.12
C GLU A 116 -7.79 -2.82 13.52
N SER A 117 -7.48 -4.11 13.47
CA SER A 117 -6.20 -4.59 12.94
C SER A 117 -6.03 -4.31 11.45
N ILE A 118 -7.13 -4.40 10.70
CA ILE A 118 -7.13 -4.07 9.26
C ILE A 118 -7.03 -2.57 9.05
N GLU A 119 -7.77 -1.78 9.82
CA GLU A 119 -7.67 -0.31 9.81
C GLU A 119 -6.25 0.16 10.08
N ASP A 120 -5.58 -0.42 11.08
CA ASP A 120 -4.18 -0.14 11.38
C ASP A 120 -3.26 -0.49 10.20
N GLY A 121 -3.47 -1.66 9.55
CA GLY A 121 -2.69 -2.07 8.38
C GLY A 121 -2.88 -1.15 7.17
N VAL A 122 -4.12 -0.73 6.94
CA VAL A 122 -4.45 0.25 5.89
C VAL A 122 -3.83 1.61 6.21
N THR A 123 -3.96 2.06 7.45
CA THR A 123 -3.38 3.33 7.91
C THR A 123 -1.87 3.37 7.72
N ASP A 124 -1.16 2.32 8.17
CA ASP A 124 0.29 2.20 8.00
C ASP A 124 0.68 2.30 6.53
N GLU A 125 -0.06 1.64 5.65
CA GLU A 125 0.25 1.65 4.21
C GLU A 125 0.01 3.02 3.58
N ILE A 126 -1.10 3.71 3.92
CA ILE A 126 -1.36 5.06 3.41
C ILE A 126 -0.30 6.05 3.89
N VAL A 127 0.12 5.95 5.16
CA VAL A 127 1.23 6.76 5.69
C VAL A 127 2.53 6.47 4.93
N ASN A 128 2.83 5.20 4.67
CA ASN A 128 4.03 4.79 3.93
C ASN A 128 4.02 5.21 2.46
N MET A 129 2.83 5.32 1.84
CA MET A 129 2.70 5.86 0.49
C MET A 129 3.09 7.33 0.43
N GLY A 130 2.90 8.08 1.51
CA GLY A 130 3.07 9.53 1.57
C GLY A 130 2.00 10.29 0.77
N GLY A 131 2.19 11.61 0.63
CA GLY A 131 1.28 12.44 -0.17
C GLY A 131 0.00 12.86 0.54
N ALA A 132 -0.24 12.44 1.79
CA ALA A 132 -1.38 12.82 2.60
C ALA A 132 -0.98 13.01 4.07
N LYS A 133 -1.77 13.79 4.80
CA LYS A 133 -1.78 13.81 6.27
C LYS A 133 -2.89 12.89 6.74
N VAL A 134 -2.57 11.87 7.52
CA VAL A 134 -3.53 10.83 7.89
C VAL A 134 -3.99 11.02 9.34
N TYR A 135 -5.31 11.02 9.54
CA TYR A 135 -5.95 10.91 10.85
C TYR A 135 -6.47 9.50 11.08
N THR A 136 -6.12 8.91 12.21
CA THR A 136 -6.65 7.62 12.64
C THR A 136 -8.02 7.79 13.30
N ARG A 137 -8.80 6.70 13.34
CA ARG A 137 -10.07 6.66 14.10
C ARG A 137 -9.91 7.07 15.57
N LYS A 138 -8.82 6.66 16.22
CA LYS A 138 -8.56 7.01 17.63
C LYS A 138 -8.43 8.51 17.85
N GLU A 139 -7.77 9.19 16.91
CA GLU A 139 -7.65 10.65 16.93
C GLU A 139 -9.00 11.29 16.62
N MET A 140 -9.74 10.76 15.63
CA MET A 140 -11.11 11.18 15.36
C MET A 140 -12.04 10.90 16.55
N GLY A 141 -11.97 9.73 17.16
CA GLY A 141 -12.77 9.33 18.30
C GLY A 141 -12.59 10.21 19.54
N LYS A 142 -11.35 10.65 19.86
CA LYS A 142 -11.09 11.63 20.93
C LYS A 142 -11.78 12.97 20.66
N ILE A 143 -11.92 13.32 19.41
CA ILE A 143 -12.58 14.54 18.95
C ILE A 143 -14.12 14.39 19.01
N PHE A 144 -14.63 13.18 18.81
CA PHE A 144 -16.05 12.86 18.77
C PHE A 144 -16.63 12.44 20.12
N SER A 145 -15.83 11.96 21.08
CA SER A 145 -16.29 11.60 22.42
C SER A 145 -16.85 12.79 23.18
N GLU A 146 -16.49 14.02 22.79
CA GLU A 146 -17.12 15.25 23.31
C GLU A 146 -18.52 15.51 22.71
N GLN A 147 -18.93 14.82 21.65
CA GLN A 147 -20.18 15.07 20.91
C GLN A 147 -21.14 13.88 20.81
N LYS A 148 -21.31 13.09 21.84
CA LYS A 148 -22.37 12.03 21.95
C LYS A 148 -22.44 10.97 20.82
N PHE A 149 -21.31 10.51 20.27
CA PHE A 149 -21.29 9.59 19.13
C PHE A 149 -21.21 8.10 19.50
N GLN A 150 -21.49 7.72 20.74
CA GLN A 150 -21.31 6.33 21.23
C GLN A 150 -22.48 5.38 20.95
N GLN A 151 -23.51 5.75 20.20
CA GLN A 151 -24.74 4.93 20.17
C GLN A 151 -25.03 4.12 18.89
N SER A 152 -24.27 4.18 17.83
CA SER A 152 -24.52 3.31 16.67
C SER A 152 -23.26 2.66 16.14
N GLY A 153 -23.18 1.34 16.21
CA GLY A 153 -22.09 0.54 15.66
C GLY A 153 -22.04 0.51 14.12
N MET A 154 -22.90 1.27 13.46
CA MET A 154 -22.93 1.46 12.00
C MET A 154 -22.90 2.96 11.70
N VAL A 155 -21.74 3.45 11.31
CA VAL A 155 -21.59 4.80 10.76
C VAL A 155 -21.77 4.66 9.25
N ASP A 156 -22.82 5.24 8.71
CA ASP A 156 -23.05 5.31 7.27
C ASP A 156 -22.12 6.31 6.59
N ASP A 157 -21.97 6.20 5.27
CA ASP A 157 -21.08 7.07 4.50
C ASP A 157 -21.46 8.56 4.63
N ALA A 158 -22.73 8.89 4.75
CA ALA A 158 -23.23 10.26 4.92
C ALA A 158 -22.78 10.88 6.25
N THR A 159 -22.82 10.10 7.31
CA THR A 159 -22.32 10.51 8.63
C THR A 159 -20.80 10.72 8.59
N LEU A 160 -20.05 9.82 7.97
CA LEU A 160 -18.59 9.96 7.78
C LEU A 160 -18.25 11.25 7.02
N VAL A 161 -18.97 11.53 5.94
CA VAL A 161 -18.77 12.75 5.14
C VAL A 161 -19.03 14.02 5.96
N SER A 162 -20.13 14.07 6.73
CA SER A 162 -20.44 15.23 7.58
C SER A 162 -19.36 15.50 8.62
N LEU A 163 -18.81 14.44 9.20
CA LEU A 163 -17.71 14.51 10.16
C LEU A 163 -16.41 14.99 9.53
N GLY A 164 -16.11 14.52 8.32
CA GLY A 164 -14.95 14.94 7.56
C GLY A 164 -14.94 16.45 7.27
N ARG A 165 -16.09 17.02 6.91
CA ARG A 165 -16.27 18.46 6.65
C ARG A 165 -15.91 19.31 7.86
N LEU A 166 -16.31 18.91 9.07
CA LEU A 166 -16.02 19.64 10.30
C LEU A 166 -14.52 19.79 10.61
N ARG A 167 -13.66 18.97 10.03
CA ARG A 167 -12.22 18.92 10.29
C ARG A 167 -11.34 19.27 9.09
N GLY A 168 -11.93 19.66 7.96
CA GLY A 168 -11.20 19.93 6.74
C GLY A 168 -10.55 18.67 6.15
N VAL A 169 -11.07 17.49 6.49
CA VAL A 169 -10.69 16.22 5.86
C VAL A 169 -11.19 16.26 4.43
N LYS A 170 -10.31 15.98 3.47
CA LYS A 170 -10.66 15.96 2.06
C LYS A 170 -11.17 14.60 1.62
N TYR A 171 -10.53 13.53 2.10
CA TYR A 171 -10.89 12.16 1.71
C TYR A 171 -11.10 11.30 2.95
N ILE A 172 -12.06 10.39 2.87
CA ILE A 172 -12.26 9.33 3.85
C ILE A 172 -11.99 7.98 3.17
N ILE A 173 -11.12 7.20 3.79
CA ILE A 173 -10.85 5.82 3.40
C ILE A 173 -11.65 4.92 4.32
N THR A 174 -12.51 4.09 3.76
CA THR A 174 -13.34 3.12 4.46
C THR A 174 -13.40 1.82 3.68
N GLY A 175 -14.10 0.81 4.18
CA GLY A 175 -14.24 -0.43 3.44
C GLY A 175 -14.87 -1.56 4.25
N SER A 176 -14.70 -2.77 3.72
CA SER A 176 -15.18 -3.99 4.37
C SER A 176 -14.12 -5.09 4.31
N VAL A 177 -14.10 -5.92 5.34
CA VAL A 177 -13.38 -7.18 5.38
C VAL A 177 -14.32 -8.24 4.83
N ASN A 178 -13.97 -8.84 3.69
CA ASN A 178 -14.81 -9.82 3.02
C ASN A 178 -14.42 -11.24 3.37
N ASN A 179 -13.12 -11.49 3.58
CA ASN A 179 -12.60 -12.79 3.99
C ASN A 179 -11.28 -12.66 4.75
N VAL A 180 -11.08 -13.55 5.71
CA VAL A 180 -9.79 -13.82 6.36
C VAL A 180 -9.61 -15.33 6.39
N ASP A 181 -8.56 -15.83 5.77
CA ASP A 181 -8.23 -17.24 5.75
C ASP A 181 -6.84 -17.51 6.33
N LEU A 182 -6.69 -18.67 6.95
CA LEU A 182 -5.43 -19.16 7.50
C LEU A 182 -5.17 -20.55 6.94
N LYS A 183 -3.98 -20.77 6.38
CA LYS A 183 -3.60 -22.05 5.78
C LYS A 183 -2.16 -22.41 6.13
N TRP A 184 -1.93 -23.68 6.41
CA TRP A 184 -0.58 -24.23 6.45
C TRP A 184 -0.12 -24.61 5.05
N VAL A 185 1.02 -24.12 4.62
CA VAL A 185 1.68 -24.47 3.36
C VAL A 185 2.93 -25.27 3.64
N SER A 186 3.08 -26.45 3.01
CA SER A 186 4.26 -27.30 3.10
C SER A 186 4.87 -27.49 1.71
N HIS A 187 6.18 -27.32 1.59
CA HIS A 187 6.89 -27.58 0.33
C HIS A 187 6.77 -29.03 -0.14
N GLU A 188 6.62 -29.96 0.77
CA GLU A 188 6.46 -31.37 0.43
C GLU A 188 5.14 -31.67 -0.27
N SER A 189 4.06 -31.01 0.14
CA SER A 189 2.76 -31.11 -0.55
C SER A 189 2.78 -30.49 -1.95
N ALA A 190 3.51 -29.41 -2.14
CA ALA A 190 3.69 -28.79 -3.44
C ALA A 190 4.52 -29.67 -4.39
N ARG A 191 5.58 -30.31 -3.91
CA ARG A 191 6.40 -31.25 -4.71
C ARG A 191 5.64 -32.52 -5.07
N LYS A 192 4.85 -33.09 -4.15
CA LYS A 192 4.02 -34.30 -4.40
C LYS A 192 2.87 -34.03 -5.38
N GLY A 193 2.32 -32.82 -5.42
CA GLY A 193 1.32 -32.41 -6.40
C GLY A 193 1.88 -32.33 -7.83
N LEU A 194 3.14 -31.94 -7.99
CA LEU A 194 3.83 -31.86 -9.28
C LEU A 194 4.28 -33.24 -9.83
N THR A 195 4.57 -34.20 -8.94
CA THR A 195 5.08 -35.53 -9.35
C THR A 195 3.98 -36.56 -9.58
N ARG A 196 2.75 -36.32 -9.11
CA ARG A 196 1.59 -37.17 -9.33
C ARG A 196 0.68 -36.51 -10.33
N GLY A 197 0.82 -36.87 -11.61
CA GLY A 197 -0.06 -36.48 -12.72
C GLY A 197 -1.49 -36.96 -12.53
N GLY A 198 -2.15 -36.50 -11.49
CA GLY A 198 -3.55 -36.76 -11.17
C GLY A 198 -4.33 -35.45 -11.24
N SER A 199 -5.34 -35.44 -12.09
CA SER A 199 -6.31 -34.39 -12.34
C SER A 199 -7.07 -33.96 -11.07
N GLY A 200 -6.48 -33.07 -10.28
CA GLY A 200 -7.13 -32.49 -9.13
C GLY A 200 -6.90 -30.97 -9.13
N SER A 201 -7.93 -30.23 -9.49
CA SER A 201 -7.95 -28.77 -9.66
C SER A 201 -7.44 -27.95 -8.48
N PHE A 202 -7.39 -28.53 -7.28
CA PHE A 202 -7.01 -27.87 -6.03
C PHE A 202 -5.52 -27.45 -5.96
N ALA A 203 -4.60 -28.23 -6.53
CA ALA A 203 -3.16 -27.91 -6.54
C ALA A 203 -2.85 -26.81 -7.59
N LEU A 204 -3.58 -26.79 -8.69
CA LEU A 204 -3.44 -25.78 -9.74
C LEU A 204 -4.01 -24.41 -9.32
N ASP A 205 -5.09 -24.37 -8.55
CA ASP A 205 -5.63 -23.13 -8.01
C ASP A 205 -4.69 -22.47 -6.99
N LEU A 206 -3.99 -23.25 -6.17
CA LEU A 206 -3.00 -22.73 -5.21
C LEU A 206 -1.75 -22.19 -5.91
N ILE A 207 -1.29 -22.88 -6.97
CA ILE A 207 -0.14 -22.45 -7.78
C ILE A 207 -0.53 -21.27 -8.67
N GLY A 208 -1.71 -21.31 -9.27
CA GLY A 208 -2.23 -20.24 -10.14
C GLY A 208 -2.40 -18.91 -9.39
N VAL A 209 -2.95 -18.93 -8.20
CA VAL A 209 -3.10 -17.74 -7.35
C VAL A 209 -1.75 -17.25 -6.81
N ALA A 210 -0.82 -18.16 -6.49
CA ALA A 210 0.52 -17.79 -6.02
C ALA A 210 1.38 -17.18 -7.13
N VAL A 211 1.29 -17.72 -8.35
CA VAL A 211 2.02 -17.20 -9.52
C VAL A 211 1.42 -15.87 -9.99
N ALA A 212 0.09 -15.73 -9.98
CA ALA A 212 -0.59 -14.49 -10.35
C ALA A 212 -0.32 -13.34 -9.37
N ALA A 213 0.00 -13.65 -8.10
CA ALA A 213 0.30 -12.65 -7.07
C ALA A 213 1.80 -12.35 -6.90
N GLY A 214 2.69 -13.04 -7.63
CA GLY A 214 4.15 -12.85 -7.50
C GLY A 214 4.72 -13.19 -6.12
N LEU A 215 3.97 -13.98 -5.30
CA LEU A 215 4.35 -14.34 -3.95
C LEU A 215 4.93 -15.74 -3.95
N GLU A 216 6.21 -15.86 -3.61
CA GLU A 216 6.80 -17.13 -3.24
C GLU A 216 6.05 -17.69 -2.02
N THR A 217 5.41 -18.85 -2.19
CA THR A 217 4.78 -19.57 -1.08
C THR A 217 5.89 -20.13 -0.18
N GLN A 218 6.19 -19.44 0.91
CA GLN A 218 7.10 -19.96 1.92
C GLN A 218 6.34 -20.97 2.82
N GLU A 219 7.05 -21.98 3.27
CA GLU A 219 6.53 -23.00 4.17
C GLU A 219 6.12 -22.39 5.52
N GLY A 220 4.96 -22.79 6.02
CA GLY A 220 4.43 -22.33 7.30
C GLY A 220 2.98 -21.85 7.23
N TRP A 221 2.54 -21.20 8.29
CA TRP A 221 1.22 -20.59 8.37
C TRP A 221 1.15 -19.34 7.50
N ASN A 222 0.23 -19.35 6.56
CA ASN A 222 -0.06 -18.25 5.65
C ASN A 222 -1.44 -17.69 5.97
N ILE A 223 -1.50 -16.39 6.21
CA ILE A 223 -2.75 -15.68 6.42
C ILE A 223 -3.08 -14.85 5.19
N GLY A 224 -4.33 -14.96 4.72
CA GLY A 224 -4.88 -14.20 3.62
C GLY A 224 -5.97 -13.25 4.12
N THR A 225 -6.05 -12.07 3.53
CA THR A 225 -7.16 -11.13 3.74
C THR A 225 -7.73 -10.70 2.41
N GLU A 226 -9.04 -10.57 2.35
CA GLU A 226 -9.74 -9.98 1.24
C GLU A 226 -10.53 -8.77 1.72
N LEU A 227 -10.24 -7.62 1.14
CA LEU A 227 -10.78 -6.33 1.53
C LEU A 227 -11.46 -5.65 0.34
N THR A 228 -12.52 -4.92 0.61
CA THR A 228 -13.01 -3.86 -0.30
C THR A 228 -12.63 -2.53 0.31
N LEU A 229 -11.87 -1.72 -0.42
CA LEU A 229 -11.49 -0.35 -0.04
C LEU A 229 -12.32 0.63 -0.85
N ARG A 230 -12.75 1.72 -0.19
CA ARG A 230 -13.43 2.87 -0.81
C ARG A 230 -12.74 4.16 -0.40
N VAL A 231 -12.68 5.10 -1.32
CA VAL A 231 -12.27 6.49 -1.06
C VAL A 231 -13.46 7.38 -1.35
N LEU A 232 -13.91 8.11 -0.33
CA LEU A 232 -15.00 9.07 -0.44
C LEU A 232 -14.43 10.48 -0.46
N ASP A 233 -14.96 11.32 -1.33
CA ASP A 233 -14.76 12.76 -1.29
C ASP A 233 -15.69 13.37 -0.24
N VAL A 234 -15.13 14.16 0.68
CA VAL A 234 -15.89 14.75 1.79
C VAL A 234 -16.75 15.93 1.32
N GLU A 235 -16.35 16.59 0.27
CA GLU A 235 -17.08 17.76 -0.25
C GLU A 235 -18.35 17.33 -1.00
N SER A 236 -18.22 16.39 -1.93
CA SER A 236 -19.34 15.90 -2.75
C SER A 236 -20.11 14.75 -2.09
N GLY A 237 -19.47 13.96 -1.22
CA GLY A 237 -19.99 12.72 -0.67
C GLY A 237 -19.89 11.54 -1.62
N GLU A 238 -19.23 11.71 -2.75
CA GLU A 238 -19.13 10.68 -3.78
C GLU A 238 -18.05 9.66 -3.47
N VAL A 239 -18.28 8.40 -3.88
CA VAL A 239 -17.28 7.35 -3.89
C VAL A 239 -16.40 7.51 -5.12
N LEU A 240 -15.20 8.08 -4.93
CA LEU A 240 -14.24 8.31 -6.00
C LEU A 240 -13.52 7.04 -6.46
N PHE A 241 -13.42 6.06 -5.58
CA PHE A 241 -12.70 4.82 -5.80
C PHE A 241 -13.29 3.70 -4.99
N SER A 242 -13.42 2.53 -5.59
CA SER A 242 -13.79 1.29 -4.91
C SER A 242 -13.07 0.11 -5.57
N LYS A 243 -12.36 -0.69 -4.76
CA LYS A 243 -11.60 -1.84 -5.26
C LYS A 243 -11.57 -2.98 -4.24
N ARG A 244 -11.82 -4.20 -4.74
CA ARG A 244 -11.63 -5.43 -3.99
C ARG A 244 -10.19 -5.89 -4.17
N MET A 245 -9.53 -6.25 -3.08
CA MET A 245 -8.11 -6.56 -3.04
C MET A 245 -7.86 -7.75 -2.14
N THR A 246 -6.81 -8.50 -2.45
CA THR A 246 -6.35 -9.61 -1.62
C THR A 246 -4.92 -9.38 -1.17
N GLY A 247 -4.63 -9.68 0.08
CA GLY A 247 -3.28 -9.63 0.61
C GLY A 247 -2.92 -10.89 1.36
N LYS A 248 -1.63 -11.21 1.41
CA LYS A 248 -1.12 -12.38 2.10
C LYS A 248 0.08 -12.01 2.97
N HIS A 249 0.23 -12.74 4.06
CA HIS A 249 1.40 -12.67 4.92
C HIS A 249 1.72 -14.04 5.50
N ILE A 250 3.02 -14.32 5.69
CA ILE A 250 3.50 -15.58 6.25
C ILE A 250 3.83 -15.35 7.71
N ILE A 251 3.11 -16.07 8.59
CA ILE A 251 3.31 -15.97 10.03
C ILE A 251 4.56 -16.78 10.46
N GLY A 252 4.82 -17.92 9.81
CA GLY A 252 5.99 -18.74 10.09
C GLY A 252 5.67 -20.18 10.43
N LYS A 253 6.73 -20.93 10.83
CA LYS A 253 6.68 -22.37 11.12
C LYS A 253 6.52 -22.61 12.62
N THR A 254 5.31 -22.44 13.13
CA THR A 254 4.96 -22.79 14.51
C THR A 254 3.92 -23.92 14.49
N PRO A 255 3.76 -24.72 15.54
CA PRO A 255 2.72 -25.75 15.59
C PRO A 255 1.33 -25.15 15.33
N TYR A 256 1.05 -23.99 15.90
CA TYR A 256 -0.10 -23.11 15.60
C TYR A 256 0.26 -21.67 15.99
N PRO A 257 -0.25 -20.67 15.26
CA PRO A 257 0.01 -19.27 15.60
C PRO A 257 -0.79 -18.86 16.86
N ASN A 258 -0.15 -18.08 17.71
CA ASN A 258 -0.80 -17.45 18.85
C ASN A 258 -1.60 -16.22 18.41
N TYR A 259 -2.37 -15.63 19.35
CA TYR A 259 -3.18 -14.44 19.12
C TYR A 259 -2.40 -13.28 18.49
N ASP A 260 -1.23 -12.95 19.04
CA ASP A 260 -0.44 -11.80 18.57
C ASP A 260 0.10 -12.02 17.15
N ALA A 261 0.53 -13.26 16.84
CA ALA A 261 0.98 -13.63 15.52
C ALA A 261 -0.16 -13.56 14.48
N LEU A 262 -1.38 -13.96 14.86
CA LEU A 262 -2.56 -13.84 13.99
C LEU A 262 -2.92 -12.38 13.73
N ILE A 263 -3.04 -11.56 14.77
CA ILE A 263 -3.36 -10.13 14.63
C ILE A 263 -2.28 -9.39 13.83
N GLY A 264 -1.01 -9.63 14.13
CA GLY A 264 0.10 -9.07 13.38
C GLY A 264 0.12 -9.52 11.92
N GLY A 265 -0.20 -10.79 11.67
CA GLY A 265 -0.32 -11.35 10.32
C GLY A 265 -1.48 -10.75 9.53
N ILE A 266 -2.64 -10.59 10.14
CA ILE A 266 -3.83 -9.93 9.55
C ILE A 266 -3.50 -8.49 9.17
N LYS A 267 -2.91 -7.72 10.09
CA LYS A 267 -2.48 -6.34 9.84
C LYS A 267 -1.55 -6.23 8.64
N LYS A 268 -0.53 -7.09 8.58
CA LYS A 268 0.44 -7.11 7.46
C LYS A 268 -0.21 -7.56 6.15
N ALA A 269 -1.08 -8.57 6.18
CA ALA A 269 -1.80 -9.02 4.99
C ALA A 269 -2.70 -7.90 4.45
N ALA A 270 -3.40 -7.16 5.33
CA ALA A 270 -4.20 -6.01 4.96
C ALA A 270 -3.34 -4.90 4.31
N GLY A 271 -2.20 -4.55 4.90
CA GLY A 271 -1.25 -3.60 4.29
C GLY A 271 -0.76 -4.07 2.92
N ASN A 272 -0.41 -5.36 2.80
CA ASN A 272 0.03 -5.93 1.52
C ASN A 272 -1.06 -5.89 0.44
N SER A 273 -2.34 -6.00 0.81
CA SER A 273 -3.45 -5.89 -0.15
C SER A 273 -3.49 -4.54 -0.86
N LEU A 274 -3.14 -3.45 -0.14
CA LEU A 274 -3.15 -2.10 -0.70
C LEU A 274 -2.09 -1.88 -1.79
N GLN A 275 -1.07 -2.74 -1.88
CA GLN A 275 -0.11 -2.66 -2.98
C GLN A 275 -0.79 -2.72 -4.34
N GLN A 276 -1.90 -3.46 -4.46
CA GLN A 276 -2.70 -3.56 -5.69
C GLN A 276 -3.49 -2.27 -6.01
N ALA A 277 -3.70 -1.41 -5.04
CA ALA A 277 -4.40 -0.13 -5.21
C ALA A 277 -3.48 1.09 -5.24
N ARG A 278 -2.18 0.90 -4.97
CA ARG A 278 -1.19 2.01 -4.96
C ARG A 278 -1.23 2.88 -6.21
N PRO A 279 -1.31 2.32 -7.45
CA PRO A 279 -1.33 3.14 -8.66
C PRO A 279 -2.50 4.10 -8.69
N GLU A 280 -3.68 3.62 -8.30
CA GLU A 280 -4.91 4.42 -8.30
C GLU A 280 -4.95 5.38 -7.11
N LEU A 281 -4.59 4.90 -5.90
CA LEU A 281 -4.56 5.71 -4.68
C LEU A 281 -3.56 6.86 -4.78
N SER A 282 -2.40 6.64 -5.42
CA SER A 282 -1.38 7.67 -5.59
C SER A 282 -1.86 8.87 -6.43
N LYS A 283 -2.96 8.73 -7.20
CA LYS A 283 -3.58 9.86 -7.91
C LYS A 283 -4.31 10.81 -6.96
N TYR A 284 -4.85 10.28 -5.85
CA TYR A 284 -5.52 11.09 -4.82
C TYR A 284 -4.53 11.68 -3.81
N PHE A 285 -3.40 11.01 -3.63
CA PHE A 285 -2.36 11.36 -2.65
C PHE A 285 -1.00 11.58 -3.34
N PRO A 286 -0.87 12.57 -4.24
CA PRO A 286 0.39 12.81 -4.92
C PRO A 286 1.42 13.41 -3.97
N ILE A 287 2.63 12.87 -4.00
CA ILE A 287 3.76 13.48 -3.29
C ILE A 287 4.27 14.64 -4.14
N LYS A 288 4.19 15.85 -3.59
CA LYS A 288 4.54 17.10 -4.26
C LYS A 288 5.69 17.81 -3.55
N GLY A 289 6.46 18.54 -4.32
CA GLY A 289 7.50 19.43 -3.86
C GLY A 289 7.92 20.41 -4.95
N TYR A 290 9.04 21.08 -4.76
CA TYR A 290 9.50 22.13 -5.67
C TYR A 290 10.96 21.94 -6.01
N ILE A 291 11.37 22.39 -7.20
CA ILE A 291 12.77 22.50 -7.58
C ILE A 291 13.36 23.68 -6.78
N THR A 292 14.31 23.40 -5.90
CA THR A 292 14.93 24.43 -5.03
C THR A 292 16.27 24.92 -5.57
N MET A 293 16.95 24.11 -6.39
CA MET A 293 18.24 24.44 -6.99
C MET A 293 18.43 23.65 -8.27
N LEU A 294 19.15 24.24 -9.21
CA LEU A 294 19.60 23.57 -10.43
C LEU A 294 21.13 23.65 -10.54
N LYS A 295 21.71 22.58 -11.01
CA LYS A 295 23.11 22.51 -11.44
C LYS A 295 23.16 21.94 -12.84
N GLN A 296 24.19 22.29 -13.59
CA GLN A 296 24.42 21.78 -14.96
C GLN A 296 25.86 21.27 -15.11
N SER A 297 26.05 20.33 -16.00
CA SER A 297 27.39 19.93 -16.42
C SER A 297 28.10 21.09 -17.13
N PRO A 298 29.45 21.16 -17.12
CA PRO A 298 30.18 22.24 -17.77
C PRO A 298 29.90 22.39 -19.27
N ASP A 299 29.55 21.29 -19.95
CA ASP A 299 29.13 21.28 -21.35
C ASP A 299 27.66 21.63 -21.59
N GLY A 300 26.88 21.83 -20.51
CA GLY A 300 25.45 22.16 -20.55
C GLY A 300 24.52 21.04 -21.01
N LYS A 301 25.04 19.82 -21.21
CA LYS A 301 24.25 18.70 -21.76
C LYS A 301 23.43 17.96 -20.69
N GLN A 302 23.79 18.11 -19.43
CA GLN A 302 23.12 17.45 -18.32
C GLN A 302 22.72 18.48 -17.26
N LYS A 303 21.58 18.28 -16.63
CA LYS A 303 21.14 19.07 -15.47
C LYS A 303 20.76 18.15 -14.31
N ALA A 304 21.07 18.61 -13.11
CA ALA A 304 20.63 18.01 -11.87
C ALA A 304 19.76 19.01 -11.10
N ALA A 305 18.63 18.54 -10.61
CA ALA A 305 17.68 19.35 -9.86
C ALA A 305 17.64 18.90 -8.39
N ARG A 306 17.77 19.84 -7.46
CA ARG A 306 17.49 19.60 -6.06
C ARG A 306 16.03 19.88 -5.80
N VAL A 307 15.31 18.89 -5.25
CA VAL A 307 13.88 18.98 -4.94
C VAL A 307 13.65 19.01 -3.43
N SER A 308 12.57 19.68 -3.00
CA SER A 308 12.16 19.80 -1.59
C SER A 308 11.44 18.55 -1.05
N MET A 309 11.77 17.38 -1.57
CA MET A 309 11.22 16.09 -1.19
C MET A 309 12.34 15.10 -0.93
N GLY A 310 12.23 14.31 0.15
CA GLY A 310 13.22 13.32 0.52
C GLY A 310 12.60 12.07 1.13
N GLU A 311 13.40 11.31 1.87
CA GLU A 311 12.99 10.04 2.47
C GLU A 311 11.77 10.18 3.39
N LYS A 312 11.70 11.26 4.19
CA LYS A 312 10.57 11.52 5.10
C LYS A 312 9.25 11.72 4.39
N GLN A 313 9.26 12.12 3.13
CA GLN A 313 8.07 12.23 2.27
C GLN A 313 7.85 10.98 1.42
N GLY A 314 8.57 9.88 1.67
CA GLY A 314 8.41 8.63 0.95
C GLY A 314 9.07 8.60 -0.44
N ILE A 315 10.02 9.51 -0.69
CA ILE A 315 10.85 9.48 -1.90
C ILE A 315 11.95 8.43 -1.74
N LYS A 316 12.18 7.69 -2.81
CA LYS A 316 13.21 6.64 -2.89
C LYS A 316 14.09 6.85 -4.12
N ALA A 317 15.31 6.31 -4.06
CA ALA A 317 16.20 6.25 -5.21
C ALA A 317 15.49 5.63 -6.43
N GLY A 318 15.71 6.21 -7.61
CA GLY A 318 15.06 5.78 -8.85
C GLY A 318 13.59 6.24 -9.01
N ASN A 319 13.00 6.94 -8.03
CA ASN A 319 11.68 7.52 -8.25
C ASN A 319 11.72 8.54 -9.40
N VAL A 320 10.71 8.46 -10.25
CA VAL A 320 10.52 9.40 -11.35
C VAL A 320 9.59 10.51 -10.88
N LEU A 321 9.97 11.76 -11.13
CA LEU A 321 9.17 12.93 -10.80
C LEU A 321 8.76 13.64 -12.09
N TYR A 322 7.49 14.01 -12.18
CA TYR A 322 6.96 14.88 -13.24
C TYR A 322 7.16 16.33 -12.85
N VAL A 323 7.38 17.20 -13.82
CA VAL A 323 7.58 18.63 -13.63
C VAL A 323 6.42 19.38 -14.25
N TYR A 324 5.92 20.40 -13.54
CA TYR A 324 4.76 21.17 -13.96
C TYR A 324 5.10 22.64 -14.08
N ASN A 325 4.53 23.26 -15.12
CA ASN A 325 4.49 24.71 -15.32
C ASN A 325 3.08 25.23 -15.03
N PHE A 326 2.98 26.52 -14.66
CA PHE A 326 1.74 27.17 -14.33
C PHE A 326 1.58 28.40 -15.23
N GLU A 327 0.49 28.46 -15.95
CA GLU A 327 0.19 29.55 -16.87
C GLU A 327 -1.22 30.08 -16.62
N GLU A 328 -1.37 31.41 -16.77
CA GLU A 328 -2.68 32.04 -16.83
C GLU A 328 -3.17 31.97 -18.27
N VAL A 329 -4.32 31.39 -18.49
CA VAL A 329 -4.99 31.32 -19.78
C VAL A 329 -6.33 32.06 -19.69
N GLU A 330 -6.70 32.73 -20.75
CA GLU A 330 -8.00 33.38 -20.84
C GLU A 330 -8.89 32.58 -21.78
N ASP A 331 -10.07 32.19 -21.30
CA ASP A 331 -11.08 31.52 -22.11
C ASP A 331 -11.59 32.53 -23.17
N PRO A 332 -11.35 32.27 -24.46
CA PRO A 332 -11.70 33.22 -25.52
C PRO A 332 -13.20 33.48 -25.66
N MET A 333 -14.05 32.58 -25.10
CA MET A 333 -15.52 32.74 -25.21
C MET A 333 -16.11 33.55 -24.05
N SER A 334 -15.57 33.34 -22.84
CA SER A 334 -16.10 33.98 -21.63
C SER A 334 -15.24 35.13 -21.12
N GLY A 335 -14.01 35.30 -21.62
CA GLY A 335 -13.02 36.26 -21.11
C GLY A 335 -12.55 35.91 -19.68
N LYS A 336 -12.93 34.78 -19.15
CA LYS A 336 -12.57 34.35 -17.80
C LYS A 336 -11.14 33.83 -17.78
N LYS A 337 -10.35 34.35 -16.83
CA LYS A 337 -8.99 33.89 -16.60
C LYS A 337 -9.00 32.63 -15.73
N GLU A 338 -8.24 31.63 -16.15
CA GLU A 338 -8.10 30.36 -15.44
C GLU A 338 -6.62 29.98 -15.31
N CYS A 339 -6.31 29.18 -14.30
CA CYS A 339 -4.99 28.62 -14.14
C CYS A 339 -4.88 27.30 -14.91
N ASP A 340 -4.02 27.27 -15.92
CA ASP A 340 -3.60 26.04 -16.59
C ASP A 340 -2.35 25.45 -15.91
N VAL A 341 -2.34 24.14 -15.73
CA VAL A 341 -1.25 23.39 -15.12
C VAL A 341 -0.74 22.38 -16.13
N GLN A 342 0.36 22.70 -16.76
CA GLN A 342 0.93 21.89 -17.83
C GLN A 342 2.06 21.00 -17.32
N ARG A 343 1.98 19.70 -17.61
CA ARG A 343 3.11 18.79 -17.40
C ARG A 343 4.14 19.01 -18.49
N LEU A 344 5.37 19.32 -18.09
CA LEU A 344 6.47 19.44 -19.02
C LEU A 344 6.90 18.06 -19.58
N PRO A 345 7.41 18.01 -20.82
CA PRO A 345 7.92 16.77 -21.44
C PRO A 345 9.30 16.37 -20.90
N VAL A 346 9.54 16.58 -19.64
CA VAL A 346 10.77 16.24 -18.91
C VAL A 346 10.44 15.50 -17.64
N THR A 347 11.36 14.65 -17.21
CA THR A 347 11.25 13.92 -15.94
C THR A 347 12.51 14.11 -15.11
N LEU A 348 12.37 13.93 -13.80
CA LEU A 348 13.53 13.90 -12.90
C LEU A 348 13.62 12.49 -12.32
N VAL A 349 14.80 11.88 -12.34
CA VAL A 349 15.05 10.57 -11.74
C VAL A 349 15.90 10.75 -10.50
N VAL A 350 15.35 10.37 -9.34
CA VAL A 350 15.99 10.57 -8.04
C VAL A 350 17.27 9.74 -7.93
N SER A 351 18.34 10.40 -7.51
CA SER A 351 19.66 9.81 -7.36
C SER A 351 19.71 8.76 -6.23
N SER A 352 20.57 7.77 -6.41
CA SER A 352 20.81 6.72 -5.40
C SER A 352 21.73 7.17 -4.25
N ASP A 353 22.56 8.19 -4.47
CA ASP A 353 23.61 8.66 -3.55
C ASP A 353 23.36 10.07 -3.00
N GLN A 354 22.36 10.77 -3.49
CA GLN A 354 22.04 12.16 -3.09
C GLN A 354 20.63 12.29 -2.51
N LEU A 355 20.17 11.27 -1.79
CA LEU A 355 18.89 11.25 -1.09
C LEU A 355 19.09 11.65 0.38
N GLN A 356 18.32 12.64 0.83
CA GLN A 356 18.36 13.24 2.16
C GLN A 356 16.96 13.12 2.81
N PRO A 357 16.85 13.28 4.14
CA PRO A 357 15.56 13.19 4.82
C PRO A 357 14.47 14.12 4.28
N ASN A 358 14.81 15.38 3.92
CA ASN A 358 13.83 16.39 3.48
C ASN A 358 14.10 16.92 2.07
N ALA A 359 15.07 16.39 1.36
CA ALA A 359 15.44 16.82 0.03
C ALA A 359 16.08 15.68 -0.75
N SER A 360 16.09 15.77 -2.07
CA SER A 360 16.87 14.86 -2.91
C SER A 360 17.38 15.58 -4.15
N TRP A 361 18.47 15.06 -4.71
CA TRP A 361 18.90 15.44 -6.04
C TRP A 361 18.38 14.41 -7.04
N ALA A 362 18.00 14.90 -8.20
CA ALA A 362 17.51 14.09 -9.29
C ALA A 362 18.16 14.53 -10.60
N MET A 363 18.48 13.56 -11.46
CA MET A 363 18.94 13.82 -12.82
C MET A 363 17.76 14.22 -13.70
N VAL A 364 17.93 15.26 -14.49
CA VAL A 364 16.93 15.70 -15.47
C VAL A 364 17.03 14.83 -16.72
N GLU A 365 15.96 14.16 -17.07
CA GLU A 365 15.81 13.45 -18.33
C GLU A 365 14.91 14.25 -19.26
N ALA A 366 15.42 14.62 -20.41
CA ALA A 366 14.75 15.44 -21.41
C ALA A 366 14.89 14.83 -22.81
N PRO A 367 13.82 14.87 -23.65
CA PRO A 367 13.89 14.33 -25.03
C PRO A 367 14.86 15.08 -25.94
N SER A 368 15.14 16.34 -25.63
CA SER A 368 16.08 17.16 -26.40
C SER A 368 16.73 18.25 -25.54
N PRO A 369 17.85 18.86 -26.01
CA PRO A 369 18.47 19.99 -25.31
C PRO A 369 17.52 21.19 -25.10
N ALA A 370 16.58 21.42 -26.00
CA ALA A 370 15.59 22.48 -25.85
C ALA A 370 14.66 22.24 -24.64
N HIS A 371 14.23 20.99 -24.44
CA HIS A 371 13.42 20.61 -23.28
C HIS A 371 14.19 20.74 -21.97
N LEU A 372 15.52 20.50 -21.99
CA LEU A 372 16.36 20.66 -20.82
C LEU A 372 16.36 22.13 -20.30
N GLN A 373 16.17 23.12 -21.19
CA GLN A 373 16.09 24.52 -20.82
C GLN A 373 14.73 24.94 -20.23
N MET A 374 13.71 24.11 -20.33
CA MET A 374 12.39 24.39 -19.75
C MET A 374 12.37 24.24 -18.23
N ILE A 375 13.39 23.58 -17.65
CA ILE A 375 13.48 23.37 -16.20
C ILE A 375 13.97 24.66 -15.52
N LYS A 376 13.18 25.09 -14.50
CA LYS A 376 13.43 26.30 -13.72
C LYS A 376 13.29 26.05 -12.23
N VAL A 377 13.99 26.84 -11.41
CA VAL A 377 13.83 26.82 -9.95
C VAL A 377 12.42 27.34 -9.60
N GLY A 378 11.77 26.66 -8.65
CA GLY A 378 10.40 26.96 -8.20
C GLY A 378 9.32 26.13 -8.90
N GLN A 379 9.62 25.38 -9.96
CA GLN A 379 8.62 24.52 -10.58
C GLN A 379 8.15 23.44 -9.62
N LEU A 380 6.84 23.16 -9.67
CA LEU A 380 6.22 22.06 -8.93
C LEU A 380 6.69 20.73 -9.52
N VAL A 381 7.01 19.82 -8.64
CA VAL A 381 7.31 18.43 -9.01
C VAL A 381 6.39 17.48 -8.26
N GLU A 382 6.02 16.40 -8.92
CA GLU A 382 5.13 15.38 -8.36
C GLU A 382 5.70 14.01 -8.66
N ARG A 383 5.73 13.13 -7.66
CA ARG A 383 6.17 11.76 -7.88
C ARG A 383 5.21 11.05 -8.84
N LYS A 384 5.77 10.46 -9.90
CA LYS A 384 5.01 9.56 -10.77
C LYS A 384 4.28 8.52 -9.93
N PRO A 385 2.99 8.25 -10.19
CA PRO A 385 2.25 7.18 -9.52
C PRO A 385 3.06 5.88 -9.52
N LEU A 386 3.05 5.19 -8.39
CA LEU A 386 3.71 3.89 -8.27
C LEU A 386 3.05 2.89 -9.22
N PRO A 387 3.82 1.98 -9.82
CA PRO A 387 3.28 0.92 -10.67
C PRO A 387 2.45 -0.09 -9.88
#